data_b35fbd92cb3112a053e7307a4e061750
#
_entry.id   b35fbd92cb3112a053e7307a4e061750
#
_cell.length_a   1.000
_cell.length_b   1.000
_cell.length_c   1.000
_cell.angle_alpha   90.00
_cell.angle_beta   90.00
_cell.angle_gamma   90.00
#
_symmetry.space_group_name_H-M   'P 1'
#
loop_
_entity.id
_entity.type
_entity.pdbx_description
1 polymer ?
#
loop_
_entity_poly.entity_id
_entity_poly.type
_entity_poly.pdbx_seq_one_letter_code
_entity_poly.pdbx_strand_id
1 'polypeptide(L)'
;CVMHGWDGLQARVLADDAGTVLVMGGPGTGRTSLCLEIAARHVASGGRLSEVLVLAQTRPSAQALRTALVRRLGGAHLDPQVMTVHALARRIVASPSKRLLTAPEQEFRMRELLAARDMSDWPEELRTCAGTAQFASDVRVMAARLRQEGCDPQDLTEAGTASGVPEWRVLGPFLADYLDVLDLEGSLDYAESVHRARIALTRPGTDVEVRSRIKLLICDDLTECDPSQVRLLAQIARCHVPCVLTADPDQTIYGFRGAVAERLDEVIDEFPDVSVHHLTTNYRNSQHIAEVVESLRTGMPVVPSSSRLRRRANHSTSTDAGTVAALRAPSITRLVRKIAGTLRHARVA
;
A
#
# COMPACT_ATOMS: atom_id res chain seq x y z
N CYS A 1 15.07 -21.33 -8.58
CA CYS A 1 15.48 -20.68 -7.32
C CYS A 1 16.04 -21.75 -6.41
N VAL A 2 17.35 -21.72 -6.19
CA VAL A 2 18.02 -22.61 -5.23
C VAL A 2 17.47 -22.27 -3.86
N MET A 3 16.91 -23.26 -3.15
CA MET A 3 16.54 -23.12 -1.74
C MET A 3 17.84 -22.89 -0.94
N HIS A 4 18.20 -21.62 -0.75
CA HIS A 4 19.11 -21.29 0.32
C HIS A 4 18.35 -21.58 1.61
N GLY A 5 18.95 -22.32 2.52
CA GLY A 5 18.34 -22.55 3.84
C GLY A 5 17.99 -21.19 4.45
N TRP A 6 16.81 -21.08 5.04
CA TRP A 6 16.39 -19.87 5.73
C TRP A 6 17.42 -19.55 6.80
N ASP A 7 17.89 -18.30 6.83
CA ASP A 7 18.79 -17.86 7.92
C ASP A 7 18.06 -17.83 9.27
N GLY A 8 18.81 -17.67 10.35
CA GLY A 8 18.24 -17.69 11.70
C GLY A 8 17.20 -16.58 11.95
N LEU A 9 17.21 -15.48 11.17
CA LEU A 9 16.22 -14.41 11.27
C LEU A 9 14.92 -14.80 10.59
N GLN A 10 14.99 -15.33 9.39
CA GLN A 10 13.83 -15.82 8.64
C GLN A 10 13.18 -17.02 9.36
N ALA A 11 13.99 -17.91 9.93
CA ALA A 11 13.49 -19.02 10.71
C ALA A 11 12.70 -18.57 11.96
N ARG A 12 13.10 -17.46 12.60
CA ARG A 12 12.34 -16.88 13.73
C ARG A 12 10.99 -16.35 13.28
N VAL A 13 10.93 -15.65 12.15
CA VAL A 13 9.63 -15.18 11.58
C VAL A 13 8.71 -16.36 11.32
N LEU A 14 9.26 -17.47 10.80
CA LEU A 14 8.49 -18.66 10.47
C LEU A 14 8.02 -19.46 11.71
N ALA A 15 8.63 -19.21 12.86
CA ALA A 15 8.28 -19.83 14.15
C ALA A 15 7.45 -18.89 15.06
N ASP A 16 7.25 -17.64 14.65
CA ASP A 16 6.48 -16.66 15.39
C ASP A 16 4.99 -16.89 15.15
N ASP A 17 4.25 -17.14 16.22
CA ASP A 17 2.81 -17.36 16.26
C ASP A 17 2.03 -16.17 16.83
N ALA A 18 2.69 -14.99 16.91
CA ALA A 18 2.02 -13.74 17.25
C ALA A 18 0.86 -13.44 16.29
N GLY A 19 -0.15 -12.74 16.79
CA GLY A 19 -1.33 -12.36 16.00
C GLY A 19 -0.98 -11.53 14.75
N THR A 20 0.00 -10.63 14.88
CA THR A 20 0.54 -9.85 13.75
C THR A 20 2.06 -9.87 13.76
N VAL A 21 2.66 -10.27 12.66
CA VAL A 21 4.12 -10.28 12.46
C VAL A 21 4.49 -9.21 11.42
N LEU A 22 5.27 -8.21 11.82
CA LEU A 22 5.83 -7.21 10.93
C LEU A 22 7.30 -7.54 10.60
N VAL A 23 7.59 -7.72 9.33
CA VAL A 23 8.93 -8.03 8.81
C VAL A 23 9.52 -6.78 8.15
N MET A 24 10.47 -6.16 8.84
CA MET A 24 11.26 -5.05 8.33
C MET A 24 12.47 -5.57 7.56
N GLY A 25 12.78 -5.00 6.42
CA GLY A 25 13.99 -5.43 5.69
C GLY A 25 14.24 -4.55 4.46
N GLY A 26 15.51 -4.30 4.18
CA GLY A 26 15.93 -3.50 3.03
C GLY A 26 15.86 -4.27 1.70
N PRO A 27 16.38 -3.66 0.62
CA PRO A 27 16.41 -4.28 -0.70
C PRO A 27 17.10 -5.65 -0.69
N GLY A 28 16.49 -6.64 -1.32
CA GLY A 28 17.10 -7.96 -1.51
C GLY A 28 17.13 -8.88 -0.29
N THR A 29 16.51 -8.49 0.84
CA THR A 29 16.51 -9.30 2.08
C THR A 29 15.51 -10.46 2.08
N GLY A 30 14.72 -10.61 1.01
CA GLY A 30 13.84 -11.77 0.86
C GLY A 30 12.44 -11.61 1.46
N ARG A 31 11.98 -10.39 1.78
CA ARG A 31 10.62 -10.12 2.30
C ARG A 31 9.54 -10.86 1.51
N THR A 32 9.45 -10.59 0.21
CA THR A 32 8.47 -11.23 -0.68
C THR A 32 8.62 -12.76 -0.73
N SER A 33 9.84 -13.27 -0.74
CA SER A 33 10.11 -14.73 -0.71
C SER A 33 9.61 -15.37 0.58
N LEU A 34 9.76 -14.66 1.69
CA LEU A 34 9.25 -15.11 3.01
C LEU A 34 7.71 -15.14 3.03
N CYS A 35 7.05 -14.13 2.47
CA CYS A 35 5.59 -14.13 2.29
C CYS A 35 5.11 -15.38 1.53
N LEU A 36 5.77 -15.71 0.43
CA LEU A 36 5.44 -16.90 -0.37
C LEU A 36 5.69 -18.21 0.38
N GLU A 37 6.76 -18.28 1.17
CA GLU A 37 7.07 -19.43 2.01
C GLU A 37 6.04 -19.65 3.11
N ILE A 38 5.62 -18.57 3.79
CA ILE A 38 4.60 -18.62 4.85
C ILE A 38 3.27 -19.13 4.26
N ALA A 39 2.86 -18.61 3.10
CA ALA A 39 1.68 -19.10 2.38
C ALA A 39 1.81 -20.59 2.01
N ALA A 40 2.97 -21.01 1.53
CA ALA A 40 3.22 -22.42 1.17
C ALA A 40 3.21 -23.34 2.39
N ARG A 41 3.76 -22.91 3.53
CA ARG A 41 3.72 -23.67 4.79
C ARG A 41 2.31 -23.85 5.33
N HIS A 42 1.48 -22.79 5.24
CA HIS A 42 0.06 -22.90 5.61
C HIS A 42 -0.63 -24.05 4.84
N VAL A 43 -0.38 -24.13 3.53
CA VAL A 43 -0.93 -25.21 2.69
C VAL A 43 -0.31 -26.57 3.06
N ALA A 44 1.00 -26.64 3.28
CA ALA A 44 1.70 -27.87 3.64
C ALA A 44 1.27 -28.42 5.01
N SER A 45 0.84 -27.57 5.93
CA SER A 45 0.28 -27.96 7.23
C SER A 45 -1.19 -28.39 7.19
N GLY A 46 -1.79 -28.49 5.99
CA GLY A 46 -3.17 -28.94 5.79
C GLY A 46 -4.20 -27.82 5.63
N GLY A 47 -3.78 -26.56 5.67
CA GLY A 47 -4.63 -25.41 5.35
C GLY A 47 -4.95 -25.34 3.85
N ARG A 48 -6.04 -24.68 3.50
CA ARG A 48 -6.45 -24.47 2.11
C ARG A 48 -5.85 -23.18 1.56
N LEU A 49 -5.39 -23.21 0.31
CA LEU A 49 -4.88 -22.01 -0.36
C LEU A 49 -5.94 -20.89 -0.48
N SER A 50 -7.20 -21.26 -0.60
CA SER A 50 -8.33 -20.32 -0.61
C SER A 50 -8.55 -19.58 0.72
N GLU A 51 -7.91 -20.01 1.81
CA GLU A 51 -7.95 -19.38 3.13
C GLU A 51 -6.80 -18.38 3.35
N VAL A 52 -5.82 -18.37 2.43
CA VAL A 52 -4.67 -17.45 2.47
C VAL A 52 -4.94 -16.25 1.56
N LEU A 53 -5.06 -15.07 2.15
CA LEU A 53 -5.22 -13.82 1.42
C LEU A 53 -3.86 -13.12 1.30
N VAL A 54 -3.35 -12.98 0.08
CA VAL A 54 -2.09 -12.27 -0.20
C VAL A 54 -2.39 -10.95 -0.88
N LEU A 55 -1.92 -9.87 -0.30
CA LEU A 55 -2.15 -8.51 -0.78
C LEU A 55 -0.87 -7.89 -1.33
N ALA A 56 -1.03 -7.18 -2.43
CA ALA A 56 0.01 -6.38 -3.08
C ALA A 56 -0.51 -4.98 -3.39
N GLN A 57 0.39 -4.05 -3.65
CA GLN A 57 0.04 -2.64 -3.86
C GLN A 57 -0.48 -2.35 -5.27
N THR A 58 -0.05 -3.13 -6.25
CA THR A 58 -0.43 -2.93 -7.65
C THR A 58 -0.93 -4.22 -8.30
N ARG A 59 -1.71 -4.10 -9.38
CA ARG A 59 -2.14 -5.26 -10.17
C ARG A 59 -0.97 -6.06 -10.75
N PRO A 60 0.09 -5.43 -11.32
CA PRO A 60 1.27 -6.17 -11.77
C PRO A 60 1.97 -6.91 -10.62
N SER A 61 2.14 -6.30 -9.44
CA SER A 61 2.72 -6.95 -8.27
C SER A 61 1.89 -8.14 -7.81
N ALA A 62 0.55 -7.99 -7.75
CA ALA A 62 -0.35 -9.08 -7.41
C ALA A 62 -0.24 -10.25 -8.40
N GLN A 63 -0.14 -9.96 -9.71
CA GLN A 63 0.05 -10.99 -10.73
C GLN A 63 1.39 -11.69 -10.61
N ALA A 64 2.47 -10.96 -10.31
CA ALA A 64 3.80 -11.52 -10.08
C ALA A 64 3.81 -12.46 -8.86
N LEU A 65 3.21 -12.02 -7.73
CA LEU A 65 3.06 -12.82 -6.51
C LEU A 65 2.21 -14.08 -6.78
N ARG A 66 1.10 -13.95 -7.49
CA ARG A 66 0.25 -15.09 -7.89
C ARG A 66 1.06 -16.14 -8.67
N THR A 67 1.80 -15.71 -9.68
CA THR A 67 2.64 -16.58 -10.50
C THR A 67 3.74 -17.25 -9.67
N ALA A 68 4.39 -16.49 -8.78
CA ALA A 68 5.44 -17.02 -7.92
C ALA A 68 4.91 -18.02 -6.89
N LEU A 69 3.73 -17.77 -6.32
CA LEU A 69 3.08 -18.66 -5.36
C LEU A 69 2.67 -19.99 -6.02
N VAL A 70 2.04 -19.95 -7.21
CA VAL A 70 1.68 -21.15 -7.98
C VAL A 70 2.91 -21.98 -8.31
N ARG A 71 4.01 -21.36 -8.72
CA ARG A 71 5.29 -22.07 -8.97
C ARG A 71 5.83 -22.70 -7.70
N ARG A 72 5.74 -22.00 -6.56
CA ARG A 72 6.24 -22.50 -5.27
C ARG A 72 5.46 -23.72 -4.78
N LEU A 73 4.16 -23.77 -5.08
CA LEU A 73 3.25 -24.86 -4.72
C LEU A 73 3.24 -26.04 -5.72
N GLY A 74 4.06 -25.99 -6.79
CA GLY A 74 4.15 -27.06 -7.78
C GLY A 74 3.04 -27.10 -8.82
N GLY A 75 2.32 -25.99 -9.02
CA GLY A 75 1.34 -25.82 -10.11
C GLY A 75 -0.01 -26.55 -9.95
N ALA A 76 -0.18 -27.35 -8.91
CA ALA A 76 -1.40 -28.14 -8.68
C ALA A 76 -2.56 -27.36 -8.04
N HIS A 77 -2.33 -26.13 -7.62
CA HIS A 77 -3.29 -25.32 -6.88
C HIS A 77 -3.91 -24.25 -7.78
N LEU A 78 -5.23 -24.36 -7.97
CA LEU A 78 -6.03 -23.41 -8.71
C LEU A 78 -6.48 -22.27 -7.79
N ASP A 79 -6.36 -21.04 -8.29
CA ASP A 79 -6.91 -19.81 -7.76
C ASP A 79 -6.43 -19.34 -6.35
N PRO A 80 -5.14 -18.99 -6.18
CA PRO A 80 -4.69 -18.32 -4.97
C PRO A 80 -5.36 -16.94 -4.85
N GLN A 81 -5.79 -16.59 -3.63
CA GLN A 81 -6.39 -15.29 -3.36
C GLN A 81 -5.29 -14.21 -3.25
N VAL A 82 -4.74 -13.83 -4.39
CA VAL A 82 -3.73 -12.76 -4.51
C VAL A 82 -4.37 -11.58 -5.22
N MET A 83 -4.44 -10.43 -4.55
CA MET A 83 -5.10 -9.24 -5.09
C MET A 83 -4.55 -7.95 -4.51
N THR A 84 -5.04 -6.80 -4.98
CA THR A 84 -4.73 -5.50 -4.36
C THR A 84 -5.69 -5.20 -3.21
N VAL A 85 -5.28 -4.30 -2.29
CA VAL A 85 -6.15 -3.84 -1.18
C VAL A 85 -7.46 -3.27 -1.72
N HIS A 86 -7.43 -2.53 -2.82
CA HIS A 86 -8.65 -2.01 -3.47
C HIS A 86 -9.56 -3.13 -4.00
N ALA A 87 -8.99 -4.21 -4.55
CA ALA A 87 -9.79 -5.34 -5.01
C ALA A 87 -10.43 -6.09 -3.83
N LEU A 88 -9.71 -6.20 -2.70
CA LEU A 88 -10.26 -6.72 -1.45
C LEU A 88 -11.42 -5.84 -0.94
N ALA A 89 -11.22 -4.53 -0.87
CA ALA A 89 -12.23 -3.59 -0.43
C ALA A 89 -13.53 -3.72 -1.24
N ARG A 90 -13.42 -3.78 -2.58
CA ARG A 90 -14.57 -4.02 -3.45
C ARG A 90 -15.29 -5.34 -3.15
N ARG A 91 -14.53 -6.39 -2.85
CA ARG A 91 -15.10 -7.71 -2.52
C ARG A 91 -15.84 -7.69 -1.18
N ILE A 92 -15.36 -6.93 -0.19
CA ILE A 92 -16.01 -6.77 1.12
C ILE A 92 -17.30 -5.96 1.00
N VAL A 93 -17.29 -4.87 0.24
CA VAL A 93 -18.49 -4.04 0.03
C VAL A 93 -19.60 -4.80 -0.72
N ALA A 94 -19.27 -5.96 -1.31
CA ALA A 94 -20.19 -6.92 -1.96
C ALA A 94 -21.24 -6.24 -2.85
N SER A 95 -20.87 -5.18 -3.57
CA SER A 95 -21.74 -4.52 -4.53
C SER A 95 -21.24 -4.76 -5.95
N PRO A 96 -21.52 -5.93 -6.55
CA PRO A 96 -21.14 -6.22 -7.92
C PRO A 96 -21.77 -5.25 -8.93
N SER A 97 -22.85 -4.57 -8.52
CA SER A 97 -23.57 -3.59 -9.35
C SER A 97 -22.94 -2.19 -9.31
N LYS A 98 -22.10 -1.85 -8.30
CA LYS A 98 -21.49 -0.53 -8.23
C LYS A 98 -20.29 -0.39 -9.16
N ARG A 99 -20.37 0.63 -10.03
CA ARG A 99 -19.32 0.97 -10.99
C ARG A 99 -18.22 1.77 -10.30
N LEU A 100 -16.96 1.42 -10.57
CA LEU A 100 -15.82 2.18 -10.08
C LEU A 100 -15.48 3.29 -11.08
N LEU A 101 -15.47 4.53 -10.61
CA LEU A 101 -15.14 5.68 -11.44
C LEU A 101 -13.63 5.84 -11.59
N THR A 102 -13.19 6.12 -12.80
CA THR A 102 -11.83 6.59 -13.09
C THR A 102 -11.65 8.05 -12.67
N ALA A 103 -10.41 8.51 -12.54
CA ALA A 103 -10.15 9.91 -12.18
C ALA A 103 -10.82 10.93 -13.13
N PRO A 104 -10.76 10.78 -14.46
CA PRO A 104 -11.48 11.68 -15.37
C PRO A 104 -13.01 11.67 -15.18
N GLU A 105 -13.60 10.53 -14.87
CA GLU A 105 -15.04 10.44 -14.61
C GLU A 105 -15.43 11.12 -13.31
N GLN A 106 -14.61 11.00 -12.26
CA GLN A 106 -14.79 11.72 -11.00
C GLN A 106 -14.69 13.25 -11.22
N GLU A 107 -13.66 13.71 -11.94
CA GLU A 107 -13.46 15.12 -12.26
C GLU A 107 -14.63 15.68 -13.10
N PHE A 108 -15.15 14.90 -14.04
CA PHE A 108 -16.33 15.28 -14.81
C PHE A 108 -17.55 15.47 -13.91
N ARG A 109 -17.82 14.53 -12.99
CA ARG A 109 -18.93 14.64 -12.03
C ARG A 109 -18.77 15.84 -11.09
N MET A 110 -17.57 16.06 -10.57
CA MET A 110 -17.31 17.23 -9.73
C MET A 110 -17.57 18.53 -10.47
N ARG A 111 -17.16 18.64 -11.75
CA ARG A 111 -17.44 19.82 -12.56
C ARG A 111 -18.94 20.04 -12.80
N GLU A 112 -19.70 19.00 -13.06
CA GLU A 112 -21.16 19.10 -13.22
C GLU A 112 -21.81 19.63 -11.93
N LEU A 113 -21.42 19.09 -10.78
CA LEU A 113 -21.93 19.51 -9.47
C LEU A 113 -21.52 20.94 -9.11
N LEU A 114 -20.27 21.31 -9.38
CA LEU A 114 -19.78 22.69 -9.17
C LEU A 114 -20.53 23.69 -10.04
N ALA A 115 -20.82 23.34 -11.30
CA ALA A 115 -21.54 24.21 -12.23
C ALA A 115 -23.02 24.41 -11.85
N ALA A 116 -23.61 23.43 -11.16
CA ALA A 116 -25.02 23.48 -10.74
C ALA A 116 -25.20 24.09 -9.34
N ARG A 117 -24.11 24.31 -8.59
CA ARG A 117 -24.16 24.76 -7.20
C ARG A 117 -24.29 26.27 -7.09
N ASP A 118 -25.15 26.72 -6.16
CA ASP A 118 -25.07 28.11 -5.70
C ASP A 118 -23.79 28.32 -4.89
N MET A 119 -22.97 29.25 -5.32
CA MET A 119 -21.68 29.59 -4.71
C MET A 119 -21.69 30.96 -4.01
N SER A 120 -22.85 31.49 -3.70
CA SER A 120 -22.96 32.83 -3.10
C SER A 120 -22.23 32.92 -1.74
N ASP A 121 -22.17 31.82 -0.98
CA ASP A 121 -21.53 31.67 0.32
C ASP A 121 -20.04 31.20 0.24
N TRP A 122 -19.54 30.93 -0.98
CA TRP A 122 -18.17 30.50 -1.17
C TRP A 122 -17.17 31.64 -1.17
N PRO A 123 -15.93 31.44 -0.66
CA PRO A 123 -14.84 32.40 -0.79
C PRO A 123 -14.64 32.84 -2.26
N GLU A 124 -14.31 34.10 -2.47
CA GLU A 124 -14.15 34.68 -3.81
C GLU A 124 -13.10 33.95 -4.64
N GLU A 125 -12.01 33.54 -3.98
CA GLU A 125 -10.93 32.80 -4.61
C GLU A 125 -11.42 31.48 -5.22
N LEU A 126 -12.27 30.75 -4.49
CA LEU A 126 -12.84 29.48 -4.97
C LEU A 126 -13.87 29.72 -6.08
N ARG A 127 -14.71 30.74 -5.96
CA ARG A 127 -15.71 31.08 -7.00
C ARG A 127 -15.05 31.37 -8.35
N THR A 128 -13.89 32.03 -8.31
CA THR A 128 -13.16 32.41 -9.52
C THR A 128 -12.59 31.19 -10.26
N CYS A 129 -12.16 30.14 -9.54
CA CYS A 129 -11.54 28.98 -10.14
C CYS A 129 -12.47 27.75 -10.28
N ALA A 130 -13.65 27.77 -9.67
CA ALA A 130 -14.56 26.62 -9.58
C ALA A 130 -14.96 26.00 -10.93
N GLY A 131 -15.04 26.81 -12.01
CA GLY A 131 -15.35 26.33 -13.36
C GLY A 131 -14.17 25.63 -14.09
N THR A 132 -12.97 25.64 -13.49
CA THR A 132 -11.77 25.11 -14.17
C THR A 132 -11.62 23.62 -13.98
N ALA A 133 -11.01 22.95 -14.98
CA ALA A 133 -10.66 21.52 -14.86
C ALA A 133 -9.63 21.27 -13.76
N GLN A 134 -8.72 22.21 -13.53
CA GLN A 134 -7.71 22.10 -12.48
C GLN A 134 -8.36 22.08 -11.10
N PHE A 135 -9.30 22.97 -10.83
CA PHE A 135 -10.00 23.00 -9.54
C PHE A 135 -10.75 21.70 -9.26
N ALA A 136 -11.47 21.15 -10.25
CA ALA A 136 -12.12 19.85 -10.10
C ALA A 136 -11.13 18.72 -9.81
N SER A 137 -9.95 18.75 -10.43
CA SER A 137 -8.87 17.80 -10.16
C SER A 137 -8.34 17.95 -8.73
N ASP A 138 -8.14 19.19 -8.26
CA ASP A 138 -7.65 19.47 -6.90
C ASP A 138 -8.66 19.04 -5.84
N VAL A 139 -9.95 19.30 -6.06
CA VAL A 139 -11.05 18.85 -5.19
C VAL A 139 -11.12 17.32 -5.15
N ARG A 140 -10.96 16.66 -6.30
CA ARG A 140 -10.89 15.19 -6.35
C ARG A 140 -9.73 14.64 -5.53
N VAL A 141 -8.55 15.25 -5.65
CA VAL A 141 -7.37 14.84 -4.88
C VAL A 141 -7.62 15.03 -3.39
N MET A 142 -8.22 16.17 -3.00
CA MET A 142 -8.57 16.44 -1.60
C MET A 142 -9.61 15.45 -1.07
N ALA A 143 -10.67 15.14 -1.84
CA ALA A 143 -11.66 14.13 -1.48
C ALA A 143 -11.01 12.75 -1.24
N ALA A 144 -10.11 12.33 -2.13
CA ALA A 144 -9.37 11.09 -1.98
C ALA A 144 -8.50 11.10 -0.71
N ARG A 145 -7.82 12.22 -0.43
CA ARG A 145 -7.00 12.38 0.79
C ARG A 145 -7.83 12.31 2.06
N LEU A 146 -8.97 13.01 2.09
CA LEU A 146 -9.90 12.97 3.22
C LEU A 146 -10.28 11.51 3.56
N ARG A 147 -10.69 10.74 2.55
CA ARG A 147 -11.05 9.33 2.72
C ARG A 147 -9.85 8.43 3.08
N GLN A 148 -8.67 8.69 2.56
CA GLN A 148 -7.43 7.99 2.91
C GLN A 148 -7.05 8.21 4.37
N GLU A 149 -7.31 9.39 4.93
CA GLU A 149 -7.15 9.66 6.36
C GLU A 149 -8.28 9.03 7.20
N GLY A 150 -9.31 8.50 6.58
CA GLY A 150 -10.47 7.88 7.25
C GLY A 150 -11.51 8.88 7.74
N CYS A 151 -11.43 10.12 7.24
CA CYS A 151 -12.32 11.21 7.59
C CYS A 151 -13.55 11.27 6.68
N ASP A 152 -14.64 11.81 7.23
CA ASP A 152 -15.87 12.11 6.52
C ASP A 152 -15.91 13.58 6.06
N PRO A 153 -16.75 13.95 5.07
CA PRO A 153 -16.91 15.34 4.65
C PRO A 153 -17.25 16.30 5.79
N GLN A 154 -17.97 15.83 6.80
CA GLN A 154 -18.30 16.60 7.99
C GLN A 154 -17.04 16.96 8.80
N ASP A 155 -16.09 16.03 8.95
CA ASP A 155 -14.81 16.30 9.64
C ASP A 155 -14.05 17.46 9.00
N LEU A 156 -14.10 17.56 7.64
CA LEU A 156 -13.50 18.68 6.92
C LEU A 156 -14.19 20.01 7.28
N THR A 157 -15.53 20.03 7.36
CA THR A 157 -16.31 21.20 7.74
C THR A 157 -15.98 21.65 9.17
N GLU A 158 -15.90 20.70 10.09
CA GLU A 158 -15.56 20.95 11.50
C GLU A 158 -14.13 21.47 11.63
N ALA A 159 -13.17 20.83 10.96
CA ALA A 159 -11.78 21.30 10.90
C ALA A 159 -11.66 22.71 10.33
N GLY A 160 -12.40 23.01 9.25
CA GLY A 160 -12.45 24.34 8.66
C GLY A 160 -13.03 25.40 9.60
N THR A 161 -13.99 25.00 10.41
CA THR A 161 -14.58 25.89 11.44
C THR A 161 -13.59 26.12 12.58
N ALA A 162 -12.95 25.07 13.07
CA ALA A 162 -12.00 25.13 14.18
C ALA A 162 -10.72 25.88 13.84
N SER A 163 -10.22 25.73 12.60
CA SER A 163 -8.97 26.37 12.12
C SER A 163 -9.19 27.72 11.42
N GLY A 164 -10.43 28.14 11.21
CA GLY A 164 -10.75 29.38 10.50
C GLY A 164 -10.46 29.34 9.00
N VAL A 165 -10.49 28.14 8.37
CA VAL A 165 -10.28 27.95 6.92
C VAL A 165 -11.63 27.86 6.21
N PRO A 166 -12.11 28.98 5.61
CA PRO A 166 -13.44 29.06 5.02
C PRO A 166 -13.63 28.09 3.84
N GLU A 167 -12.56 27.78 3.10
CA GLU A 167 -12.57 26.87 1.97
C GLU A 167 -12.99 25.44 2.41
N TRP A 168 -12.50 24.97 3.54
CA TRP A 168 -12.84 23.64 4.04
C TRP A 168 -14.30 23.56 4.50
N ARG A 169 -14.84 24.67 5.03
CA ARG A 169 -16.22 24.75 5.47
C ARG A 169 -17.22 24.55 4.34
N VAL A 170 -16.93 25.08 3.14
CA VAL A 170 -17.81 24.97 1.98
C VAL A 170 -17.55 23.71 1.17
N LEU A 171 -16.30 23.19 1.19
CA LEU A 171 -15.95 21.97 0.48
C LEU A 171 -16.48 20.71 1.18
N GLY A 172 -16.62 20.71 2.50
CA GLY A 172 -17.20 19.57 3.22
C GLY A 172 -18.62 19.23 2.73
N PRO A 173 -19.61 20.14 2.79
CA PRO A 173 -20.94 19.91 2.24
C PRO A 173 -20.94 19.55 0.75
N PHE A 174 -20.08 20.18 -0.06
CA PHE A 174 -19.94 19.82 -1.46
C PHE A 174 -19.50 18.36 -1.67
N LEU A 175 -18.55 17.89 -0.87
CA LEU A 175 -18.09 16.49 -0.94
C LEU A 175 -19.15 15.51 -0.45
N ALA A 176 -19.98 15.91 0.53
CA ALA A 176 -21.12 15.10 0.94
C ALA A 176 -22.12 14.91 -0.22
N ASP A 177 -22.51 16.01 -0.88
CA ASP A 177 -23.40 15.96 -2.05
C ASP A 177 -22.79 15.11 -3.19
N TYR A 178 -21.48 15.22 -3.42
CA TYR A 178 -20.79 14.38 -4.40
C TYR A 178 -20.91 12.88 -4.09
N LEU A 179 -20.72 12.49 -2.84
CA LEU A 179 -20.85 11.09 -2.42
C LEU A 179 -22.30 10.59 -2.52
N ASP A 180 -23.28 11.42 -2.20
CA ASP A 180 -24.69 11.12 -2.34
C ASP A 180 -25.07 10.89 -3.81
N VAL A 181 -24.59 11.72 -4.72
CA VAL A 181 -24.77 11.53 -6.17
C VAL A 181 -24.13 10.24 -6.65
N LEU A 182 -22.91 9.91 -6.21
CA LEU A 182 -22.28 8.63 -6.55
C LEU A 182 -23.12 7.45 -6.06
N ASP A 183 -23.71 7.56 -4.88
CA ASP A 183 -24.60 6.51 -4.33
C ASP A 183 -25.86 6.32 -5.14
N LEU A 184 -26.52 7.40 -5.50
CA LEU A 184 -27.72 7.38 -6.36
C LEU A 184 -27.43 6.78 -7.74
N GLU A 185 -26.27 7.04 -8.30
CA GLU A 185 -25.82 6.49 -9.59
C GLU A 185 -25.29 5.03 -9.48
N GLY A 186 -25.20 4.47 -8.30
CA GLY A 186 -24.59 3.17 -8.10
C GLY A 186 -23.08 3.17 -8.41
N SER A 187 -22.41 4.28 -8.20
CA SER A 187 -20.98 4.47 -8.45
C SER A 187 -20.17 4.57 -7.16
N LEU A 188 -18.88 4.33 -7.25
CA LEU A 188 -17.90 4.48 -6.16
C LEU A 188 -16.58 4.97 -6.72
N ASP A 189 -15.81 5.69 -5.93
CA ASP A 189 -14.39 5.87 -6.16
C ASP A 189 -13.53 4.86 -5.36
N TYR A 190 -12.23 4.86 -5.63
CA TYR A 190 -11.30 3.89 -4.99
C TYR A 190 -11.16 4.14 -3.49
N ALA A 191 -11.04 5.38 -3.04
CA ALA A 191 -10.85 5.73 -1.63
C ALA A 191 -12.13 5.44 -0.83
N GLU A 192 -13.29 5.82 -1.37
CA GLU A 192 -14.59 5.52 -0.79
C GLU A 192 -14.83 4.01 -0.67
N SER A 193 -14.39 3.21 -1.64
CA SER A 193 -14.52 1.75 -1.56
C SER A 193 -13.76 1.15 -0.38
N VAL A 194 -12.57 1.66 -0.06
CA VAL A 194 -11.77 1.24 1.10
C VAL A 194 -12.43 1.68 2.40
N HIS A 195 -12.88 2.93 2.46
CA HIS A 195 -13.58 3.48 3.62
C HIS A 195 -14.84 2.67 3.96
N ARG A 196 -15.69 2.37 2.99
CA ARG A 196 -16.90 1.53 3.18
C ARG A 196 -16.58 0.10 3.57
N ALA A 197 -15.53 -0.49 3.00
CA ALA A 197 -15.10 -1.82 3.40
C ALA A 197 -14.67 -1.85 4.87
N ARG A 198 -13.96 -0.81 5.34
CA ARG A 198 -13.58 -0.66 6.74
C ARG A 198 -14.81 -0.60 7.65
N ILE A 199 -15.82 0.24 7.31
CA ILE A 199 -17.07 0.34 8.05
C ILE A 199 -17.84 -0.99 8.05
N ALA A 200 -17.87 -1.70 6.90
CA ALA A 200 -18.55 -2.98 6.81
C ALA A 200 -17.97 -4.02 7.79
N LEU A 201 -16.65 -4.00 8.02
CA LEU A 201 -15.97 -4.90 8.94
C LEU A 201 -16.20 -4.57 10.43
N THR A 202 -16.78 -3.43 10.78
CA THR A 202 -17.14 -3.09 12.17
C THR A 202 -18.53 -3.59 12.58
N ARG A 203 -19.30 -4.16 11.64
CA ARG A 203 -20.66 -4.65 11.94
C ARG A 203 -20.59 -5.90 12.84
N PRO A 204 -21.55 -6.07 13.77
CA PRO A 204 -21.62 -7.25 14.62
C PRO A 204 -21.68 -8.55 13.79
N GLY A 205 -20.93 -9.56 14.22
CA GLY A 205 -20.87 -10.88 13.56
C GLY A 205 -19.92 -10.98 12.35
N THR A 206 -19.37 -9.87 11.87
CA THR A 206 -18.43 -9.87 10.74
C THR A 206 -17.13 -10.60 11.08
N ASP A 207 -16.70 -10.58 12.33
CA ASP A 207 -15.50 -11.28 12.81
C ASP A 207 -15.57 -12.80 12.56
N VAL A 208 -16.74 -13.41 12.80
CA VAL A 208 -16.96 -14.84 12.53
C VAL A 208 -16.89 -15.12 11.03
N GLU A 209 -17.53 -14.28 10.21
CA GLU A 209 -17.52 -14.44 8.76
C GLU A 209 -16.11 -14.28 8.19
N VAL A 210 -15.37 -13.27 8.61
CA VAL A 210 -13.98 -13.03 8.18
C VAL A 210 -13.11 -14.22 8.54
N ARG A 211 -13.14 -14.68 9.79
CA ARG A 211 -12.36 -15.85 10.24
C ARG A 211 -12.75 -17.16 9.57
N SER A 212 -14.01 -17.30 9.14
CA SER A 212 -14.42 -18.50 8.40
C SER A 212 -13.76 -18.59 7.02
N ARG A 213 -13.47 -17.43 6.40
CA ARG A 213 -12.96 -17.32 5.03
C ARG A 213 -11.47 -17.07 4.93
N ILE A 214 -10.88 -16.34 5.90
CA ILE A 214 -9.48 -15.94 5.90
C ILE A 214 -8.82 -16.49 7.16
N LYS A 215 -7.83 -17.37 6.97
CA LYS A 215 -7.05 -17.97 8.06
C LYS A 215 -5.65 -17.38 8.16
N LEU A 216 -5.21 -16.70 7.10
CA LEU A 216 -3.92 -16.02 7.06
C LEU A 216 -4.01 -14.81 6.11
N LEU A 217 -3.65 -13.64 6.60
CA LEU A 217 -3.48 -12.42 5.82
C LEU A 217 -2.00 -12.13 5.63
N ILE A 218 -1.58 -11.93 4.40
CA ILE A 218 -0.21 -11.51 4.04
C ILE A 218 -0.30 -10.21 3.25
N CYS A 219 0.42 -9.16 3.69
CA CYS A 219 0.54 -7.91 2.95
C CYS A 219 2.00 -7.62 2.65
N ASP A 220 2.37 -7.69 1.37
CA ASP A 220 3.70 -7.32 0.92
C ASP A 220 3.78 -5.81 0.69
N ASP A 221 4.87 -5.17 1.19
CA ASP A 221 5.14 -3.74 1.13
C ASP A 221 4.01 -2.86 1.76
N LEU A 222 3.72 -3.08 3.06
CA LEU A 222 2.72 -2.31 3.83
C LEU A 222 2.96 -0.79 3.76
N THR A 223 4.21 -0.36 3.70
CA THR A 223 4.60 1.07 3.64
C THR A 223 4.07 1.80 2.41
N GLU A 224 3.66 1.08 1.38
CA GLU A 224 3.02 1.64 0.18
C GLU A 224 1.49 1.82 0.31
N CYS A 225 0.88 1.30 1.38
CA CYS A 225 -0.52 1.53 1.70
C CYS A 225 -0.75 2.97 2.18
N ASP A 226 -1.95 3.49 1.96
CA ASP A 226 -2.45 4.68 2.66
C ASP A 226 -3.05 4.32 4.03
N PRO A 227 -3.27 5.30 4.94
CA PRO A 227 -3.79 5.04 6.29
C PRO A 227 -5.12 4.28 6.31
N SER A 228 -6.04 4.58 5.41
CA SER A 228 -7.34 3.88 5.34
C SER A 228 -7.18 2.41 4.95
N GLN A 229 -6.27 2.12 4.05
CA GLN A 229 -5.92 0.74 3.67
C GLN A 229 -5.30 0.00 4.85
N VAL A 230 -4.36 0.61 5.58
CA VAL A 230 -3.77 -0.01 6.77
C VAL A 230 -4.82 -0.30 7.82
N ARG A 231 -5.73 0.65 8.10
CA ARG A 231 -6.85 0.45 9.04
C ARG A 231 -7.81 -0.66 8.59
N LEU A 232 -8.03 -0.82 7.28
CA LEU A 232 -8.80 -1.95 6.75
C LEU A 232 -8.14 -3.28 7.08
N LEU A 233 -6.80 -3.39 6.90
CA LEU A 233 -6.05 -4.59 7.24
C LEU A 233 -6.03 -4.86 8.75
N ALA A 234 -5.83 -3.82 9.55
CA ALA A 234 -5.88 -3.91 11.01
C ALA A 234 -7.26 -4.39 11.51
N GLN A 235 -8.34 -3.96 10.84
CA GLN A 235 -9.68 -4.45 11.18
C GLN A 235 -9.84 -5.95 10.90
N ILE A 236 -9.21 -6.49 9.85
CA ILE A 236 -9.18 -7.94 9.60
C ILE A 236 -8.36 -8.64 10.69
N ALA A 237 -7.21 -8.08 11.10
CA ALA A 237 -6.39 -8.62 12.17
C ALA A 237 -7.17 -8.68 13.50
N ARG A 238 -7.94 -7.65 13.83
CA ARG A 238 -8.83 -7.61 15.02
C ARG A 238 -9.91 -8.68 15.01
N CYS A 239 -10.24 -9.23 13.84
CA CYS A 239 -11.06 -10.45 13.74
C CYS A 239 -10.29 -11.73 14.11
N HIS A 240 -9.16 -11.63 14.79
CA HIS A 240 -8.26 -12.75 15.15
C HIS A 240 -7.76 -13.56 13.94
N VAL A 241 -7.49 -12.88 12.83
CA VAL A 241 -6.82 -13.45 11.67
C VAL A 241 -5.32 -13.21 11.81
N PRO A 242 -4.46 -14.25 11.83
CA PRO A 242 -3.03 -14.05 11.80
C PRO A 242 -2.58 -13.23 10.59
N CYS A 243 -1.71 -12.25 10.82
CA CYS A 243 -1.25 -11.33 9.80
C CYS A 243 0.27 -11.33 9.66
N VAL A 244 0.76 -11.35 8.44
CA VAL A 244 2.17 -11.16 8.11
C VAL A 244 2.29 -9.94 7.19
N LEU A 245 3.00 -8.94 7.66
CA LEU A 245 3.18 -7.67 7.00
C LEU A 245 4.66 -7.47 6.67
N THR A 246 4.99 -7.00 5.48
CA THR A 246 6.37 -6.61 5.17
C THR A 246 6.48 -5.11 4.97
N ALA A 247 7.61 -4.53 5.34
CA ALA A 247 7.82 -3.09 5.24
C ALA A 247 9.28 -2.73 4.93
N ASP A 248 9.45 -1.70 4.11
CA ASP A 248 10.72 -1.00 3.90
C ASP A 248 10.44 0.49 3.65
N PRO A 249 10.52 1.33 4.67
CA PRO A 249 10.27 2.77 4.52
C PRO A 249 11.18 3.46 3.50
N ASP A 250 12.40 2.95 3.30
CA ASP A 250 13.38 3.54 2.38
C ASP A 250 13.06 3.28 0.90
N GLN A 251 12.15 2.35 0.58
CA GLN A 251 11.75 2.01 -0.79
C GLN A 251 10.36 2.51 -1.18
N THR A 252 9.70 3.28 -0.34
CA THR A 252 8.36 3.80 -0.61
C THR A 252 8.38 4.84 -1.71
N ILE A 253 7.60 4.62 -2.77
CA ILE A 253 7.49 5.51 -3.93
C ILE A 253 6.10 6.11 -4.11
N TYR A 254 5.10 5.66 -3.36
CA TYR A 254 3.71 6.14 -3.45
C TYR A 254 3.35 7.20 -2.39
N GLY A 255 4.33 7.95 -1.85
CA GLY A 255 4.10 9.07 -0.93
C GLY A 255 3.08 10.08 -1.47
N PHE A 256 3.10 10.37 -2.79
CA PHE A 256 2.12 11.21 -3.44
C PHE A 256 0.68 10.65 -3.43
N ARG A 257 0.51 9.35 -3.14
CA ARG A 257 -0.79 8.69 -2.92
C ARG A 257 -1.13 8.49 -1.45
N GLY A 258 -0.34 9.05 -0.53
CA GLY A 258 -0.58 8.94 0.90
C GLY A 258 0.04 7.72 1.58
N ALA A 259 1.02 7.08 0.96
CA ALA A 259 1.73 5.96 1.58
C ALA A 259 2.25 6.29 2.99
N VAL A 260 2.17 5.30 3.90
CA VAL A 260 2.38 5.50 5.34
C VAL A 260 3.83 5.38 5.81
N ALA A 261 4.82 5.39 4.92
CA ALA A 261 6.21 5.19 5.32
C ALA A 261 6.65 6.10 6.48
N GLU A 262 6.29 7.38 6.43
CA GLU A 262 6.61 8.38 7.46
C GLU A 262 5.79 8.20 8.75
N ARG A 263 4.63 7.55 8.65
CA ARG A 263 3.67 7.34 9.74
C ARG A 263 3.57 5.87 10.17
N LEU A 264 4.56 5.05 9.81
CA LEU A 264 4.53 3.62 10.12
C LEU A 264 4.45 3.37 11.63
N ASP A 265 5.08 4.23 12.45
CA ASP A 265 4.99 4.16 13.91
C ASP A 265 3.55 4.31 14.42
N GLU A 266 2.77 5.20 13.78
CA GLU A 266 1.37 5.47 14.17
C GLU A 266 0.44 4.34 13.73
N VAL A 267 0.59 3.89 12.49
CA VAL A 267 -0.39 2.96 11.91
C VAL A 267 -0.17 1.51 12.31
N ILE A 268 1.06 1.13 12.69
CA ILE A 268 1.32 -0.25 13.12
C ILE A 268 0.70 -0.55 14.49
N ASP A 269 0.50 0.45 15.32
CA ASP A 269 -0.15 0.31 16.63
C ASP A 269 -1.67 0.04 16.52
N GLU A 270 -2.23 0.18 15.33
CA GLU A 270 -3.61 -0.23 15.08
C GLU A 270 -3.79 -1.77 14.98
N PHE A 271 -2.71 -2.50 14.75
CA PHE A 271 -2.75 -3.96 14.71
C PHE A 271 -2.62 -4.56 16.12
N PRO A 272 -3.35 -5.64 16.43
CA PRO A 272 -3.19 -6.34 17.69
C PRO A 272 -1.88 -7.15 17.72
N ASP A 273 -1.27 -7.28 18.89
CA ASP A 273 -0.18 -8.20 19.22
C ASP A 273 0.95 -8.22 18.17
N VAL A 274 1.52 -7.06 17.88
CA VAL A 274 2.55 -6.91 16.84
C VAL A 274 3.92 -7.35 17.32
N SER A 275 4.46 -8.38 16.69
CA SER A 275 5.87 -8.78 16.76
C SER A 275 6.64 -8.16 15.57
N VAL A 276 7.86 -7.64 15.82
CA VAL A 276 8.68 -6.98 14.81
C VAL A 276 9.99 -7.75 14.59
N HIS A 277 10.23 -8.16 13.35
CA HIS A 277 11.44 -8.83 12.93
C HIS A 277 12.21 -8.00 11.89
N HIS A 278 13.54 -8.06 11.92
CA HIS A 278 14.39 -7.37 10.97
C HIS A 278 15.21 -8.36 10.15
N LEU A 279 15.08 -8.30 8.83
CA LEU A 279 15.92 -9.04 7.90
C LEU A 279 17.11 -8.15 7.49
N THR A 280 18.32 -8.64 7.72
CA THR A 280 19.56 -7.90 7.46
C THR A 280 20.45 -8.53 6.40
N THR A 281 20.11 -9.75 5.94
CA THR A 281 20.88 -10.48 4.93
C THR A 281 20.34 -10.17 3.54
N ASN A 282 21.18 -9.63 2.67
CA ASN A 282 20.84 -9.34 1.26
C ASN A 282 21.30 -10.50 0.37
N TYR A 283 20.33 -11.16 -0.26
CA TYR A 283 20.56 -12.32 -1.16
C TYR A 283 20.52 -11.97 -2.65
N ARG A 284 20.23 -10.71 -2.99
CA ARG A 284 20.01 -10.27 -4.38
C ARG A 284 21.24 -9.65 -5.00
N ASN A 285 21.86 -8.74 -4.26
CA ASN A 285 22.88 -7.84 -4.78
C ASN A 285 24.27 -8.41 -4.51
N SER A 286 25.20 -8.17 -5.47
CA SER A 286 26.63 -8.35 -5.23
C SER A 286 27.14 -7.39 -4.14
N GLN A 287 28.34 -7.66 -3.61
CA GLN A 287 28.88 -6.93 -2.47
C GLN A 287 28.94 -5.40 -2.72
N HIS A 288 29.58 -4.96 -3.81
CA HIS A 288 29.72 -3.53 -4.11
C HIS A 288 28.36 -2.84 -4.35
N ILE A 289 27.37 -3.53 -4.94
CA ILE A 289 26.03 -2.96 -5.11
C ILE A 289 25.36 -2.81 -3.75
N ALA A 290 25.48 -3.79 -2.87
CA ALA A 290 24.91 -3.73 -1.52
C ALA A 290 25.53 -2.60 -0.69
N GLU A 291 26.86 -2.39 -0.78
CA GLU A 291 27.58 -1.29 -0.10
C GLU A 291 27.09 0.08 -0.59
N VAL A 292 26.92 0.26 -1.90
CA VAL A 292 26.40 1.52 -2.46
C VAL A 292 24.96 1.76 -2.02
N VAL A 293 24.11 0.74 -2.06
CA VAL A 293 22.71 0.84 -1.59
C VAL A 293 22.69 1.23 -0.11
N GLU A 294 23.51 0.61 0.73
CA GLU A 294 23.56 0.90 2.16
C GLU A 294 24.11 2.32 2.42
N SER A 295 25.10 2.76 1.67
CA SER A 295 25.63 4.13 1.73
C SER A 295 24.54 5.16 1.38
N LEU A 296 23.73 4.89 0.35
CA LEU A 296 22.61 5.76 -0.02
C LEU A 296 21.57 5.78 1.10
N ARG A 297 21.20 4.63 1.66
CA ARG A 297 20.22 4.51 2.74
C ARG A 297 20.64 5.25 4.02
N THR A 298 21.93 5.22 4.37
CA THR A 298 22.45 5.97 5.51
C THR A 298 22.35 7.48 5.34
N GLY A 299 22.39 7.98 4.11
CA GLY A 299 22.19 9.39 3.77
C GLY A 299 20.72 9.84 3.72
N MET A 300 19.76 8.90 3.77
CA MET A 300 18.34 9.22 3.77
C MET A 300 17.83 9.60 5.17
N PRO A 301 16.78 10.42 5.28
CA PRO A 301 16.12 10.67 6.56
C PRO A 301 15.77 9.38 7.30
N VAL A 302 15.90 9.37 8.62
CA VAL A 302 15.53 8.22 9.44
C VAL A 302 14.02 8.23 9.69
N VAL A 303 13.31 7.38 8.99
CA VAL A 303 11.87 7.17 9.14
C VAL A 303 11.63 5.65 9.18
N PRO A 304 10.86 5.11 10.09
CA PRO A 304 10.20 5.72 11.24
C PRO A 304 11.17 6.04 12.41
N SER A 305 10.70 6.82 13.38
CA SER A 305 11.54 7.32 14.48
C SER A 305 11.77 6.31 15.61
N SER A 306 10.82 5.38 15.84
CA SER A 306 10.92 4.40 16.92
C SER A 306 12.05 3.40 16.69
N SER A 307 12.72 3.01 17.77
CA SER A 307 13.84 2.07 17.73
C SER A 307 13.44 0.68 17.19
N ARG A 308 12.19 0.25 17.43
CA ARG A 308 11.67 -1.05 16.99
C ARG A 308 11.47 -1.14 15.48
N LEU A 309 11.15 0.00 14.82
CA LEU A 309 10.89 0.08 13.39
C LEU A 309 12.06 0.71 12.61
N ARG A 310 13.12 1.13 13.30
CA ARG A 310 14.28 1.73 12.67
C ARG A 310 14.96 0.72 11.76
N ARG A 311 15.30 1.16 10.54
CA ARG A 311 16.07 0.36 9.60
C ARG A 311 17.37 -0.17 10.21
N ARG A 312 17.78 -1.36 9.80
CA ARG A 312 19.06 -1.97 10.15
C ARG A 312 19.92 -2.09 8.89
N ALA A 313 21.24 -2.07 9.07
CA ALA A 313 22.18 -2.30 7.98
C ALA A 313 21.99 -3.68 7.35
N ASN A 314 22.14 -3.74 6.03
CA ASN A 314 22.05 -4.99 5.27
C ASN A 314 23.43 -5.44 4.82
N HIS A 315 23.68 -6.74 4.88
CA HIS A 315 24.95 -7.35 4.44
C HIS A 315 24.69 -8.33 3.30
N SER A 316 25.46 -8.19 2.20
CA SER A 316 25.38 -9.16 1.11
C SER A 316 26.08 -10.45 1.48
N THR A 317 25.48 -11.59 1.13
CA THR A 317 26.10 -12.92 1.21
C THR A 317 26.64 -13.39 -0.15
N SER A 318 26.57 -12.55 -1.17
CA SER A 318 27.11 -12.85 -2.50
C SER A 318 28.62 -13.00 -2.47
N THR A 319 29.15 -14.01 -3.14
CA THR A 319 30.58 -14.17 -3.41
C THR A 319 31.05 -13.32 -4.61
N ASP A 320 30.10 -12.78 -5.40
CA ASP A 320 30.37 -11.86 -6.50
C ASP A 320 30.56 -10.45 -5.96
N ALA A 321 31.71 -9.84 -6.23
CA ALA A 321 31.97 -8.45 -5.87
C ALA A 321 31.05 -7.48 -6.62
N GLY A 322 30.72 -7.79 -7.88
CA GLY A 322 29.95 -6.93 -8.77
C GLY A 322 30.71 -5.69 -9.22
N THR A 323 30.06 -4.87 -10.03
CA THR A 323 30.65 -3.62 -10.54
C THR A 323 29.68 -2.46 -10.37
N VAL A 324 30.19 -1.34 -9.86
CA VAL A 324 29.45 -0.08 -9.74
C VAL A 324 30.20 1.00 -10.49
N ALA A 325 29.50 1.76 -11.35
CA ALA A 325 30.08 2.88 -12.08
C ALA A 325 29.20 4.13 -11.95
N ALA A 326 29.84 5.28 -11.75
CA ALA A 326 29.15 6.56 -11.73
C ALA A 326 29.15 7.19 -13.12
N LEU A 327 27.98 7.53 -13.62
CA LEU A 327 27.81 8.24 -14.88
C LEU A 327 27.45 9.71 -14.61
N ARG A 328 28.22 10.62 -15.15
CA ARG A 328 27.96 12.06 -15.11
C ARG A 328 27.68 12.60 -16.50
N ALA A 329 26.75 13.52 -16.61
CA ALA A 329 26.45 14.23 -17.86
C ALA A 329 25.95 15.65 -17.57
N PRO A 330 26.20 16.62 -18.46
CA PRO A 330 25.82 18.03 -18.27
C PRO A 330 24.32 18.27 -18.41
N SER A 331 23.55 17.29 -18.90
CA SER A 331 22.08 17.37 -18.98
C SER A 331 21.45 15.99 -18.86
N ILE A 332 20.17 15.96 -18.46
CA ILE A 332 19.37 14.73 -18.36
C ILE A 332 19.33 13.97 -19.68
N THR A 333 19.15 14.66 -20.82
CA THR A 333 19.11 14.02 -22.15
C THR A 333 20.41 13.29 -22.47
N ARG A 334 21.57 13.89 -22.15
CA ARG A 334 22.86 13.25 -22.33
C ARG A 334 23.08 12.10 -21.36
N LEU A 335 22.60 12.23 -20.12
CA LEU A 335 22.66 11.14 -19.12
C LEU A 335 21.86 9.93 -19.58
N VAL A 336 20.60 10.12 -19.99
CA VAL A 336 19.75 9.05 -20.54
C VAL A 336 20.40 8.36 -21.73
N ARG A 337 21.01 9.13 -22.65
CA ARG A 337 21.74 8.57 -23.82
C ARG A 337 22.94 7.72 -23.40
N LYS A 338 23.72 8.16 -22.40
CA LYS A 338 24.80 7.37 -21.82
C LYS A 338 24.31 6.08 -21.19
N ILE A 339 23.26 6.15 -20.34
CA ILE A 339 22.66 4.98 -19.71
C ILE A 339 22.18 3.98 -20.76
N ALA A 340 21.45 4.44 -21.78
CA ALA A 340 20.97 3.60 -22.86
C ALA A 340 22.09 2.94 -23.65
N GLY A 341 23.23 3.64 -23.82
CA GLY A 341 24.45 3.08 -24.42
C GLY A 341 25.06 1.96 -23.58
N THR A 342 25.24 2.21 -22.27
CA THR A 342 25.78 1.23 -21.32
C THR A 342 24.90 -0.04 -21.25
N LEU A 343 23.58 0.12 -21.18
CA LEU A 343 22.65 -1.00 -21.14
C LEU A 343 22.67 -1.84 -22.42
N ARG A 344 22.82 -1.22 -23.58
CA ARG A 344 22.98 -1.96 -24.85
C ARG A 344 24.24 -2.80 -24.87
N HIS A 345 25.35 -2.28 -24.40
CA HIS A 345 26.61 -3.04 -24.32
C HIS A 345 26.52 -4.19 -23.32
N ALA A 346 25.92 -3.97 -22.15
CA ALA A 346 25.75 -5.02 -21.16
C ALA A 346 24.77 -6.15 -21.58
N ARG A 347 23.96 -5.93 -22.61
CA ARG A 347 23.02 -6.94 -23.14
C ARG A 347 23.64 -7.81 -24.26
N VAL A 348 24.75 -7.41 -24.78
CA VAL A 348 25.46 -8.09 -25.88
C VAL A 348 26.67 -8.88 -25.36
N ALA A 349 27.13 -8.59 -24.14
CA ALA A 349 28.14 -9.35 -23.41
C ALA A 349 27.46 -10.41 -22.50
#